data_5de283146568af6bef6c2a5dc9569023
#
_entry.id   5de283146568af6bef6c2a5dc9569023
#
_cell.length_a   1.000
_cell.length_b   1.000
_cell.length_c   1.000
_cell.angle_alpha   90.00
_cell.angle_beta   90.00
_cell.angle_gamma   90.00
#
_symmetry.space_group_name_H-M   'P 1'
#
loop_
_entity.id
_entity.type
_entity.pdbx_description
1 polymer ?
#
loop_
_entity_poly.entity_id
_entity_poly.type
_entity_poly.pdbx_seq_one_letter_code
_entity_poly.pdbx_strand_id
1 'polypeptide(L)'
;RPSEQLSAIFKRVHELIPIKDKTYKAICEELELKNIVHKNIKALTEQDKKFLEAYYAYEVKPFLNAFIIDKRHPFPFLANQSIYAVAKLASKSAVTVGIVSCNEKFQRVIFLPADEGCINYILVEELILHYADKAFEGYKIEEKALMRVTRNADIDVDEGFDSELDFRQNMSELINKRKRLCPVRLQLSKQISDTVLNELLSRLELSEKQVFVEKTPLDMSYVFAVCLLYTS
;
A
#
# COMPACT_ATOMS: atom_id res chain seq x y z
N ARG A 1 15.13 -26.00 11.76
CA ARG A 1 15.47 -24.73 12.46
C ARG A 1 14.50 -23.64 12.01
N PRO A 2 14.22 -22.59 12.82
CA PRO A 2 13.29 -21.51 12.42
C PRO A 2 13.66 -20.86 11.09
N SER A 3 14.95 -20.67 10.81
CA SER A 3 15.44 -20.10 9.54
C SER A 3 15.14 -20.98 8.31
N GLU A 4 15.18 -22.28 8.47
CA GLU A 4 14.86 -23.25 7.40
C GLU A 4 13.36 -23.23 7.10
N GLN A 5 12.52 -23.15 8.15
CA GLN A 5 11.07 -23.04 8.02
C GLN A 5 10.69 -21.72 7.31
N LEU A 6 11.27 -20.58 7.70
CA LEU A 6 11.05 -19.31 7.05
C LEU A 6 11.47 -19.34 5.56
N SER A 7 12.63 -19.93 5.25
CA SER A 7 13.08 -20.06 3.86
C SER A 7 12.12 -20.92 3.03
N ALA A 8 11.59 -22.01 3.60
CA ALA A 8 10.60 -22.86 2.93
C ALA A 8 9.26 -22.10 2.72
N ILE A 9 8.82 -21.31 3.71
CA ILE A 9 7.63 -20.47 3.59
C ILE A 9 7.81 -19.43 2.48
N PHE A 10 8.91 -18.69 2.46
CA PHE A 10 9.17 -17.67 1.45
C PHE A 10 9.22 -18.27 0.04
N LYS A 11 9.91 -19.40 -0.12
CA LYS A 11 9.92 -20.14 -1.40
C LYS A 11 8.49 -20.49 -1.84
N ARG A 12 7.69 -21.05 -0.92
CA ARG A 12 6.31 -21.43 -1.25
C ARG A 12 5.45 -20.24 -1.61
N VAL A 13 5.60 -19.11 -0.92
CA VAL A 13 4.88 -17.87 -1.24
C VAL A 13 5.25 -17.37 -2.64
N HIS A 14 6.53 -17.38 -3.02
CA HIS A 14 6.97 -17.00 -4.37
C HIS A 14 6.37 -17.90 -5.46
N GLU A 15 6.22 -19.21 -5.20
CA GLU A 15 5.55 -20.14 -6.13
C GLU A 15 4.03 -19.86 -6.24
N LEU A 16 3.39 -19.41 -5.17
CA LEU A 16 1.95 -19.15 -5.12
C LEU A 16 1.55 -17.81 -5.76
N ILE A 17 2.40 -16.78 -5.72
CA ILE A 17 2.10 -15.46 -6.28
C ILE A 17 1.70 -15.51 -7.76
N PRO A 18 2.45 -16.16 -8.67
CA PRO A 18 2.04 -16.26 -10.08
C PRO A 18 0.70 -16.99 -10.28
N ILE A 19 0.40 -17.99 -9.43
CA ILE A 19 -0.86 -18.71 -9.47
C ILE A 19 -2.00 -17.77 -9.03
N LYS A 20 -1.83 -17.03 -7.94
CA LYS A 20 -2.76 -16.02 -7.47
C LYS A 20 -3.02 -14.95 -8.54
N ASP A 21 -1.96 -14.41 -9.15
CA ASP A 21 -2.06 -13.39 -10.17
C ASP A 21 -2.86 -13.88 -11.40
N LYS A 22 -2.61 -15.12 -11.84
CA LYS A 22 -3.35 -15.75 -12.94
C LYS A 22 -4.81 -15.96 -12.59
N THR A 23 -5.10 -16.49 -11.39
CA THR A 23 -6.46 -16.74 -10.92
C THR A 23 -7.23 -15.43 -10.80
N TYR A 24 -6.63 -14.40 -10.22
CA TYR A 24 -7.24 -13.09 -10.12
C TYR A 24 -7.60 -12.51 -11.48
N LYS A 25 -6.69 -12.60 -12.47
CA LYS A 25 -6.95 -12.14 -13.82
C LYS A 25 -8.15 -12.87 -14.45
N ALA A 26 -8.22 -14.19 -14.33
CA ALA A 26 -9.34 -14.97 -14.84
C ALA A 26 -10.68 -14.57 -14.19
N ILE A 27 -10.67 -14.33 -12.86
CA ILE A 27 -11.88 -13.84 -12.15
C ILE A 27 -12.29 -12.45 -12.66
N CYS A 28 -11.35 -11.54 -12.89
CA CYS A 28 -11.66 -10.23 -13.45
C CYS A 28 -12.27 -10.32 -14.84
N GLU A 29 -11.77 -11.21 -15.71
CA GLU A 29 -12.33 -11.48 -17.04
C GLU A 29 -13.78 -12.01 -16.95
N GLU A 30 -14.07 -12.91 -16.01
CA GLU A 30 -15.43 -13.41 -15.76
C GLU A 30 -16.37 -12.32 -15.19
N LEU A 31 -15.87 -11.45 -14.32
CA LEU A 31 -16.64 -10.33 -13.79
C LEU A 31 -16.96 -9.29 -14.87
N GLU A 32 -16.03 -9.04 -15.80
CA GLU A 32 -16.23 -8.15 -16.93
C GLU A 32 -17.39 -8.64 -17.82
N LEU A 33 -17.52 -9.95 -18.04
CA LEU A 33 -18.70 -10.57 -18.72
C LEU A 33 -20.02 -10.32 -17.99
N LYS A 34 -19.96 -9.96 -16.70
CA LYS A 34 -21.11 -9.60 -15.87
C LYS A 34 -21.24 -8.08 -15.67
N ASN A 35 -20.58 -7.28 -16.50
CA ASN A 35 -20.55 -5.82 -16.41
C ASN A 35 -19.98 -5.26 -15.09
N ILE A 36 -19.12 -6.02 -14.42
CA ILE A 36 -18.39 -5.57 -13.22
C ILE A 36 -16.92 -5.42 -13.60
N VAL A 37 -16.44 -4.19 -13.70
CA VAL A 37 -15.13 -3.90 -14.28
C VAL A 37 -14.25 -3.09 -13.33
N HIS A 38 -13.13 -3.68 -12.94
CA HIS A 38 -12.02 -2.94 -12.34
C HIS A 38 -11.28 -2.18 -13.44
N LYS A 39 -11.56 -0.89 -13.56
CA LYS A 39 -11.02 -0.06 -14.63
C LYS A 39 -9.53 0.21 -14.47
N ASN A 40 -8.81 0.13 -15.56
CA ASN A 40 -7.41 0.58 -15.58
C ASN A 40 -7.36 2.11 -15.62
N ILE A 41 -6.75 2.73 -14.60
CA ILE A 41 -6.66 4.19 -14.47
C ILE A 41 -5.98 4.88 -15.68
N LYS A 42 -5.20 4.15 -16.47
CA LYS A 42 -4.56 4.68 -17.68
C LYS A 42 -5.47 4.67 -18.91
N ALA A 43 -6.55 3.90 -18.87
CA ALA A 43 -7.46 3.68 -19.99
C ALA A 43 -8.89 4.19 -19.69
N LEU A 44 -9.02 5.22 -18.87
CA LEU A 44 -10.28 5.84 -18.49
C LEU A 44 -10.83 6.76 -19.57
N THR A 45 -12.16 6.87 -19.63
CA THR A 45 -12.84 7.87 -20.48
C THR A 45 -12.59 9.30 -19.98
N GLU A 46 -12.84 10.30 -20.80
CA GLU A 46 -12.71 11.70 -20.37
C GLU A 46 -13.70 12.07 -19.25
N GLN A 47 -14.86 11.43 -19.22
CA GLN A 47 -15.85 11.59 -18.14
C GLN A 47 -15.32 11.03 -16.82
N ASP A 48 -14.75 9.80 -16.84
CA ASP A 48 -14.15 9.17 -15.65
C ASP A 48 -12.98 10.02 -15.12
N LYS A 49 -12.13 10.52 -16.00
CA LYS A 49 -10.99 11.38 -15.62
C LYS A 49 -11.45 12.65 -14.90
N LYS A 50 -12.46 13.34 -15.44
CA LYS A 50 -13.03 14.55 -14.83
C LYS A 50 -13.63 14.24 -13.45
N PHE A 51 -14.38 13.14 -13.35
CA PHE A 51 -14.94 12.68 -12.08
C PHE A 51 -13.83 12.41 -11.06
N LEU A 52 -12.82 11.63 -11.44
CA LEU A 52 -11.72 11.27 -10.54
C LEU A 52 -10.82 12.45 -10.17
N GLU A 53 -10.65 13.42 -11.06
CA GLU A 53 -9.91 14.65 -10.72
C GLU A 53 -10.64 15.46 -9.66
N ALA A 54 -11.95 15.60 -9.77
CA ALA A 54 -12.78 16.25 -8.75
C ALA A 54 -12.77 15.45 -7.44
N TYR A 55 -12.96 14.13 -7.52
CA TYR A 55 -12.92 13.25 -6.35
C TYR A 55 -11.58 13.35 -5.61
N TYR A 56 -10.47 13.28 -6.35
CA TYR A 56 -9.14 13.44 -5.76
C TYR A 56 -8.98 14.81 -5.08
N ALA A 57 -9.41 15.89 -5.73
CA ALA A 57 -9.23 17.24 -5.22
C ALA A 57 -10.02 17.51 -3.93
N TYR A 58 -11.24 16.96 -3.83
CA TYR A 58 -12.14 17.28 -2.71
C TYR A 58 -12.16 16.20 -1.63
N GLU A 59 -12.06 14.92 -2.00
CA GLU A 59 -12.24 13.80 -1.06
C GLU A 59 -10.90 13.17 -0.63
N VAL A 60 -9.83 13.32 -1.42
CA VAL A 60 -8.56 12.65 -1.15
C VAL A 60 -7.46 13.62 -0.76
N LYS A 61 -7.14 14.59 -1.60
CA LYS A 61 -5.99 15.51 -1.41
C LYS A 61 -5.96 16.20 -0.05
N PRO A 62 -7.09 16.71 0.53
CA PRO A 62 -7.07 17.41 1.81
C PRO A 62 -6.68 16.54 3.00
N PHE A 63 -6.80 15.23 2.88
CA PHE A 63 -6.54 14.25 3.94
C PHE A 63 -5.26 13.44 3.72
N LEU A 64 -4.52 13.71 2.63
CA LEU A 64 -3.26 13.02 2.36
C LEU A 64 -2.16 13.48 3.31
N ASN A 65 -1.45 12.49 3.86
CA ASN A 65 -0.22 12.71 4.59
C ASN A 65 0.96 12.22 3.74
N ALA A 66 1.72 13.15 3.18
CA ALA A 66 2.93 12.87 2.40
C ALA A 66 4.18 13.06 3.27
N PHE A 67 5.04 12.05 3.29
CA PHE A 67 6.33 12.08 3.98
C PHE A 67 7.44 12.06 2.96
N ILE A 68 8.41 12.97 3.12
CA ILE A 68 9.62 12.98 2.31
C ILE A 68 10.76 12.49 3.20
N ILE A 69 11.39 11.40 2.79
CA ILE A 69 12.43 10.72 3.53
C ILE A 69 13.77 11.05 2.87
N ASP A 70 14.60 11.69 3.63
CA ASP A 70 15.99 12.00 3.29
C ASP A 70 16.88 11.74 4.51
N LYS A 71 18.12 12.20 4.46
CA LYS A 71 19.06 12.06 5.59
C LYS A 71 18.64 12.82 6.86
N ARG A 72 17.73 13.79 6.75
CA ARG A 72 17.33 14.69 7.86
C ARG A 72 16.00 14.29 8.48
N HIS A 73 15.14 13.65 7.69
CA HIS A 73 13.80 13.30 8.13
C HIS A 73 13.71 11.84 8.56
N PRO A 74 13.15 11.56 9.75
CA PRO A 74 13.00 10.20 10.22
C PRO A 74 12.04 9.41 9.33
N PHE A 75 12.26 8.10 9.23
CA PHE A 75 11.34 7.20 8.54
C PHE A 75 10.02 7.12 9.30
N PRO A 76 8.87 7.33 8.64
CA PRO A 76 7.58 7.26 9.31
C PRO A 76 7.27 5.84 9.78
N PHE A 77 6.49 5.72 10.85
CA PHE A 77 5.95 4.43 11.22
C PHE A 77 4.90 3.99 10.19
N LEU A 78 5.17 2.87 9.54
CA LEU A 78 4.22 2.26 8.61
C LEU A 78 3.36 1.26 9.37
N ALA A 79 2.05 1.50 9.41
CA ALA A 79 1.10 0.64 10.10
C ALA A 79 1.04 -0.76 9.47
N ASN A 80 0.72 -1.77 10.29
CA ASN A 80 0.60 -3.14 9.83
C ASN A 80 -0.49 -3.27 8.77
N GLN A 81 -0.19 -3.99 7.70
CA GLN A 81 -1.08 -4.29 6.58
C GLN A 81 -1.67 -3.07 5.82
N SER A 82 -1.27 -1.85 6.17
CA SER A 82 -1.70 -0.65 5.44
C SER A 82 -0.97 -0.50 4.12
N ILE A 83 -1.67 0.08 3.13
CA ILE A 83 -1.13 0.35 1.80
C ILE A 83 -0.57 1.77 1.74
N TYR A 84 0.57 1.93 1.09
CA TYR A 84 1.24 3.20 0.86
C TYR A 84 1.64 3.34 -0.60
N ALA A 85 1.56 4.55 -1.13
CA ALA A 85 2.25 4.90 -2.37
C ALA A 85 3.68 5.32 -2.03
N VAL A 86 4.66 4.70 -2.66
CA VAL A 86 6.07 5.04 -2.56
C VAL A 86 6.56 5.61 -3.89
N ALA A 87 7.35 6.67 -3.84
CA ALA A 87 7.92 7.34 -5.00
C ALA A 87 9.40 7.66 -4.81
N LYS A 88 10.19 7.49 -5.87
CA LYS A 88 11.54 8.02 -5.96
C LYS A 88 11.46 9.46 -6.44
N LEU A 89 11.94 10.37 -5.62
CA LEU A 89 11.95 11.80 -5.90
C LEU A 89 13.32 12.22 -6.42
N ALA A 90 13.35 12.98 -7.52
CA ALA A 90 14.60 13.47 -8.07
C ALA A 90 15.31 14.40 -7.07
N SER A 91 16.55 14.08 -6.74
CA SER A 91 17.40 14.85 -5.83
C SER A 91 18.81 14.94 -6.38
N LYS A 92 19.51 16.05 -6.08
CA LYS A 92 20.85 16.30 -6.59
C LYS A 92 21.96 15.50 -5.88
N SER A 93 21.73 14.99 -4.67
CA SER A 93 22.83 14.48 -3.83
C SER A 93 22.54 13.18 -3.07
N ALA A 94 21.29 12.72 -2.98
CA ALA A 94 20.95 11.51 -2.22
C ALA A 94 19.64 10.90 -2.73
N VAL A 95 19.43 9.60 -2.45
CA VAL A 95 18.14 8.96 -2.67
C VAL A 95 17.11 9.64 -1.77
N THR A 96 16.08 10.21 -2.37
CA THR A 96 14.95 10.82 -1.66
C THR A 96 13.71 10.02 -2.00
N VAL A 97 13.04 9.52 -0.97
CA VAL A 97 11.84 8.68 -1.10
C VAL A 97 10.65 9.43 -0.55
N GLY A 98 9.60 9.52 -1.35
CA GLY A 98 8.30 10.00 -0.92
C GLY A 98 7.40 8.84 -0.52
N ILE A 99 6.66 8.95 0.59
CA ILE A 99 5.66 7.97 1.04
C ILE A 99 4.35 8.69 1.32
N VAL A 100 3.26 8.15 0.76
CA VAL A 100 1.90 8.63 1.01
C VAL A 100 1.06 7.48 1.54
N SER A 101 0.34 7.71 2.64
CA SER A 101 -0.59 6.73 3.19
C SER A 101 -1.87 6.64 2.37
N CYS A 102 -2.27 5.42 2.00
CA CYS A 102 -3.56 5.08 1.40
C CYS A 102 -4.46 4.45 2.46
N ASN A 103 -4.68 5.17 3.56
CA ASN A 103 -5.25 4.62 4.79
C ASN A 103 -6.78 4.50 4.78
N GLU A 104 -7.32 3.94 5.86
CA GLU A 104 -8.73 3.65 6.11
C GLU A 104 -9.66 4.87 6.16
N LYS A 105 -9.13 6.09 6.13
CA LYS A 105 -9.94 7.32 6.06
C LYS A 105 -10.64 7.49 4.72
N PHE A 106 -10.17 6.80 3.69
CA PHE A 106 -10.73 6.87 2.34
C PHE A 106 -11.64 5.69 2.07
N GLN A 107 -12.74 5.95 1.36
CA GLN A 107 -13.51 4.88 0.75
C GLN A 107 -12.62 4.17 -0.27
N ARG A 108 -12.31 2.90 -0.02
CA ARG A 108 -11.29 2.19 -0.81
C ARG A 108 -11.72 1.91 -2.24
N VAL A 109 -13.00 1.57 -2.45
CA VAL A 109 -13.57 1.34 -3.78
C VAL A 109 -14.26 2.61 -4.24
N ILE A 110 -13.79 3.19 -5.33
CA ILE A 110 -14.37 4.37 -5.97
C ILE A 110 -15.17 3.90 -7.18
N PHE A 111 -16.50 4.00 -7.10
CA PHE A 111 -17.39 3.68 -8.20
C PHE A 111 -17.39 4.84 -9.20
N LEU A 112 -17.20 4.49 -10.46
CA LEU A 112 -17.19 5.45 -11.56
C LEU A 112 -18.62 5.60 -12.12
N PRO A 113 -18.92 6.76 -12.72
CA PRO A 113 -20.17 6.90 -13.48
C PRO A 113 -20.26 5.81 -14.54
N ALA A 114 -21.37 5.09 -14.57
CA ALA A 114 -21.59 3.99 -15.49
C ALA A 114 -23.07 3.94 -15.91
N ASP A 115 -23.34 3.27 -17.04
CA ASP A 115 -24.69 2.99 -17.49
C ASP A 115 -25.39 2.04 -16.52
N GLU A 116 -26.72 2.03 -16.55
CA GLU A 116 -27.53 1.16 -15.72
C GLU A 116 -27.16 -0.31 -15.92
N GLY A 117 -26.98 -1.03 -14.82
CA GLY A 117 -26.54 -2.44 -14.83
C GLY A 117 -25.04 -2.66 -15.01
N CYS A 118 -24.23 -1.58 -15.06
CA CYS A 118 -22.77 -1.65 -15.11
C CYS A 118 -22.15 -1.16 -13.81
N ILE A 119 -21.17 -1.88 -13.30
CA ILE A 119 -20.38 -1.50 -12.13
C ILE A 119 -18.93 -1.27 -12.58
N ASN A 120 -18.53 -0.03 -12.72
CA ASN A 120 -17.15 0.34 -13.00
C ASN A 120 -16.52 0.92 -11.75
N TYR A 121 -15.30 0.48 -11.41
CA TYR A 121 -14.63 0.96 -10.20
C TYR A 121 -13.11 1.01 -10.38
N ILE A 122 -12.47 1.79 -9.52
CA ILE A 122 -11.03 1.79 -9.26
C ILE A 122 -10.78 1.73 -7.75
N LEU A 123 -9.56 1.47 -7.35
CA LEU A 123 -9.15 1.52 -5.94
C LEU A 123 -8.52 2.87 -5.61
N VAL A 124 -8.78 3.38 -4.39
CA VAL A 124 -8.26 4.68 -3.95
C VAL A 124 -6.73 4.74 -3.96
N GLU A 125 -6.06 3.63 -3.65
CA GLU A 125 -4.60 3.54 -3.72
C GLU A 125 -4.07 3.73 -5.15
N GLU A 126 -4.81 3.31 -6.17
CA GLU A 126 -4.45 3.53 -7.58
C GLU A 126 -4.61 5.00 -7.95
N LEU A 127 -5.66 5.65 -7.45
CA LEU A 127 -5.89 7.09 -7.64
C LEU A 127 -4.79 7.92 -6.98
N ILE A 128 -4.43 7.59 -5.73
CA ILE A 128 -3.35 8.26 -5.00
C ILE A 128 -2.02 8.07 -5.73
N LEU A 129 -1.73 6.85 -6.19
CA LEU A 129 -0.53 6.58 -6.97
C LEU A 129 -0.52 7.34 -8.30
N HIS A 130 -1.69 7.47 -8.94
CA HIS A 130 -1.81 8.23 -10.20
C HIS A 130 -1.44 9.69 -10.00
N TYR A 131 -1.99 10.34 -8.99
CA TYR A 131 -1.76 11.75 -8.65
C TYR A 131 -0.64 11.97 -7.63
N ALA A 132 0.31 11.05 -7.51
CA ALA A 132 1.43 11.18 -6.57
C ALA A 132 2.27 12.45 -6.81
N ASP A 133 2.34 12.94 -8.06
CA ASP A 133 2.96 14.22 -8.41
C ASP A 133 2.31 15.41 -7.69
N LYS A 134 0.98 15.39 -7.50
CA LYS A 134 0.25 16.41 -6.74
C LYS A 134 0.45 16.28 -5.22
N ALA A 135 0.89 15.11 -4.73
CA ALA A 135 1.20 14.90 -3.32
C ALA A 135 2.64 15.32 -2.97
N PHE A 136 3.57 15.24 -3.94
CA PHE A 136 4.96 15.63 -3.78
C PHE A 136 5.28 16.89 -4.58
N GLU A 137 4.51 17.95 -4.35
CA GLU A 137 4.70 19.23 -5.05
C GLU A 137 6.16 19.74 -4.92
N GLY A 138 6.72 20.18 -6.06
CA GLY A 138 8.12 20.63 -6.13
C GLY A 138 9.16 19.55 -6.41
N TYR A 139 8.77 18.27 -6.43
CA TYR A 139 9.65 17.16 -6.77
C TYR A 139 9.26 16.51 -8.09
N LYS A 140 10.24 16.17 -8.91
CA LYS A 140 10.03 15.29 -10.06
C LYS A 140 10.04 13.84 -9.59
N ILE A 141 8.99 13.09 -9.93
CA ILE A 141 8.93 11.65 -9.65
C ILE A 141 9.64 10.88 -10.77
N GLU A 142 10.60 10.04 -10.40
CA GLU A 142 11.32 9.16 -11.32
C GLU A 142 10.67 7.79 -11.45
N GLU A 143 10.20 7.25 -10.33
CA GLU A 143 9.43 6.02 -10.27
C GLU A 143 8.46 6.04 -9.10
N LYS A 144 7.40 5.22 -9.17
CA LYS A 144 6.42 5.10 -8.10
C LYS A 144 5.76 3.72 -8.11
N ALA A 145 5.42 3.19 -6.93
CA ALA A 145 4.75 1.92 -6.74
C ALA A 145 3.83 1.96 -5.52
N LEU A 146 2.92 1.00 -5.41
CA LEU A 146 2.26 0.71 -4.14
C LEU A 146 3.10 -0.26 -3.34
N MET A 147 3.10 -0.07 -2.02
CA MET A 147 3.74 -0.99 -1.08
C MET A 147 2.81 -1.29 0.10
N ARG A 148 3.00 -2.46 0.69
CA ARG A 148 2.32 -2.91 1.90
C ARG A 148 3.31 -3.60 2.82
N VAL A 149 3.34 -3.19 4.09
CA VAL A 149 4.22 -3.78 5.10
C VAL A 149 3.39 -4.66 6.02
N THR A 150 3.82 -5.91 6.22
CA THR A 150 3.27 -6.78 7.26
C THR A 150 4.22 -6.81 8.44
N ARG A 151 3.69 -6.67 9.65
CA ARG A 151 4.42 -6.73 10.91
C ARG A 151 4.07 -7.99 11.69
N ASN A 152 4.92 -8.35 12.63
CA ASN A 152 4.76 -9.58 13.42
C ASN A 152 3.54 -9.52 14.36
N ALA A 153 3.15 -8.32 14.81
CA ALA A 153 1.97 -8.11 15.64
C ALA A 153 1.37 -6.72 15.35
N ASP A 154 0.08 -6.57 15.61
CA ASP A 154 -0.56 -5.26 15.71
C ASP A 154 -0.34 -4.69 17.10
N ILE A 155 -0.19 -3.37 17.19
CA ILE A 155 -0.43 -2.62 18.44
C ILE A 155 -1.71 -1.83 18.20
N ASP A 156 -2.66 -1.99 19.10
CA ASP A 156 -3.60 -0.93 19.38
C ASP A 156 -2.80 0.21 19.99
N VAL A 157 -2.70 1.31 19.25
CA VAL A 157 -1.95 2.51 19.66
C VAL A 157 -2.61 3.17 20.88
N ASP A 158 -3.84 2.76 21.19
CA ASP A 158 -4.64 3.25 22.32
C ASP A 158 -4.39 2.53 23.65
N GLU A 159 -3.56 1.48 23.69
CA GLU A 159 -3.08 0.98 24.99
C GLU A 159 -2.08 1.96 25.58
N GLY A 160 -2.64 2.92 26.27
CA GLY A 160 -1.98 4.05 26.90
C GLY A 160 -0.85 3.65 27.83
N PHE A 161 0.05 4.57 28.06
CA PHE A 161 1.00 4.54 29.15
C PHE A 161 0.23 4.23 30.45
N ASP A 162 0.50 3.07 31.02
CA ASP A 162 -0.01 2.72 32.34
C ASP A 162 0.69 3.65 33.33
N SER A 163 -0.06 4.61 33.86
CA SER A 163 0.45 5.63 34.77
C SER A 163 0.90 5.05 36.13
N GLU A 164 0.63 3.76 36.39
CA GLU A 164 1.02 3.05 37.60
C GLU A 164 2.37 2.33 37.50
N LEU A 165 2.95 2.20 36.28
CA LEU A 165 4.22 1.52 36.08
C LEU A 165 5.41 2.48 36.19
N ASP A 166 6.49 2.04 36.85
CA ASP A 166 7.76 2.77 36.89
C ASP A 166 8.30 3.02 35.46
N PHE A 167 8.90 4.17 35.22
CA PHE A 167 9.45 4.61 33.94
C PHE A 167 10.36 3.54 33.27
N ARG A 168 11.13 2.78 34.06
CA ARG A 168 11.97 1.69 33.57
C ARG A 168 11.16 0.50 33.03
N GLN A 169 10.07 0.16 33.70
CA GLN A 169 9.17 -0.91 33.28
C GLN A 169 8.43 -0.49 31.99
N ASN A 170 7.89 0.72 31.95
CA ASN A 170 7.29 1.29 30.76
C ASN A 170 8.25 1.32 29.56
N MET A 171 9.53 1.70 29.77
CA MET A 171 10.56 1.68 28.72
C MET A 171 10.89 0.26 28.24
N SER A 172 10.99 -0.71 29.15
CA SER A 172 11.24 -2.11 28.80
C SER A 172 10.08 -2.71 28.03
N GLU A 173 8.84 -2.37 28.39
CA GLU A 173 7.64 -2.79 27.64
C GLU A 173 7.58 -2.14 26.27
N LEU A 174 7.90 -0.86 26.14
CA LEU A 174 7.99 -0.16 24.83
C LEU A 174 9.04 -0.80 23.92
N ILE A 175 10.20 -1.16 24.45
CA ILE A 175 11.26 -1.86 23.69
C ILE A 175 10.78 -3.24 23.25
N ASN A 176 10.12 -3.99 24.14
CA ASN A 176 9.55 -5.30 23.84
C ASN A 176 8.37 -5.21 22.86
N LYS A 177 7.50 -4.20 23.00
CA LYS A 177 6.45 -3.87 22.03
C LYS A 177 7.05 -3.53 20.66
N ARG A 178 8.12 -2.72 20.59
CA ARG A 178 8.83 -2.44 19.34
C ARG A 178 9.40 -3.69 18.66
N LYS A 179 9.98 -4.63 19.43
CA LYS A 179 10.47 -5.90 18.88
C LYS A 179 9.35 -6.78 18.33
N ARG A 180 8.17 -6.75 18.94
CA ARG A 180 6.98 -7.48 18.45
C ARG A 180 6.40 -6.87 17.16
N LEU A 181 6.67 -5.59 16.89
CA LEU A 181 6.22 -4.85 15.71
C LEU A 181 7.19 -4.88 14.54
N CYS A 182 8.24 -5.70 14.61
CA CYS A 182 9.19 -5.77 13.49
C CYS A 182 8.48 -6.10 12.19
N PRO A 183 8.78 -5.37 11.10
CA PRO A 183 8.36 -5.75 9.78
C PRO A 183 8.85 -7.16 9.45
N VAL A 184 8.00 -7.96 8.82
CA VAL A 184 8.33 -9.34 8.42
C VAL A 184 8.17 -9.55 6.92
N ARG A 185 7.46 -8.65 6.23
CA ARG A 185 7.19 -8.77 4.81
C ARG A 185 6.97 -7.38 4.19
N LEU A 186 7.55 -7.17 3.01
CA LEU A 186 7.29 -6.05 2.13
C LEU A 186 6.67 -6.57 0.83
N GLN A 187 5.47 -6.09 0.51
CA GLN A 187 4.80 -6.35 -0.77
C GLN A 187 4.88 -5.10 -1.63
N LEU A 188 5.08 -5.27 -2.94
CA LEU A 188 5.17 -4.21 -3.93
C LEU A 188 4.26 -4.53 -5.12
N SER A 189 3.57 -3.53 -5.66
CA SER A 189 2.72 -3.68 -6.85
C SER A 189 3.51 -3.85 -8.15
N LYS A 190 4.79 -3.50 -8.13
CA LYS A 190 5.75 -3.72 -9.21
C LYS A 190 7.17 -3.64 -8.69
N GLN A 191 8.12 -4.12 -9.49
CA GLN A 191 9.54 -3.93 -9.21
C GLN A 191 9.91 -2.45 -9.19
N ILE A 192 10.73 -2.07 -8.22
CA ILE A 192 11.31 -0.73 -8.06
C ILE A 192 12.83 -0.82 -8.20
N SER A 193 13.50 0.31 -8.40
CA SER A 193 14.96 0.35 -8.52
C SER A 193 15.64 -0.10 -7.22
N ASP A 194 16.81 -0.73 -7.37
CA ASP A 194 17.61 -1.23 -6.23
C ASP A 194 17.94 -0.11 -5.23
N THR A 195 18.09 1.12 -5.70
CA THR A 195 18.35 2.26 -4.83
C THR A 195 17.21 2.55 -3.87
N VAL A 196 15.96 2.51 -4.33
CA VAL A 196 14.78 2.70 -3.47
C VAL A 196 14.53 1.46 -2.63
N LEU A 197 14.67 0.28 -3.23
CA LEU A 197 14.49 -0.98 -2.51
C LEU A 197 15.45 -1.09 -1.33
N ASN A 198 16.74 -0.84 -1.54
CA ASN A 198 17.75 -0.90 -0.49
C ASN A 198 17.51 0.13 0.63
N GLU A 199 17.04 1.34 0.29
CA GLU A 199 16.66 2.34 1.30
C GLU A 199 15.49 1.84 2.14
N LEU A 200 14.44 1.28 1.51
CA LEU A 200 13.29 0.71 2.23
C LEU A 200 13.70 -0.48 3.10
N LEU A 201 14.49 -1.42 2.57
CA LEU A 201 14.96 -2.59 3.31
C LEU A 201 15.81 -2.20 4.52
N SER A 202 16.70 -1.23 4.35
CA SER A 202 17.53 -0.70 5.43
C SER A 202 16.69 -0.08 6.55
N ARG A 203 15.66 0.72 6.20
CA ARG A 203 14.78 1.37 7.17
C ARG A 203 13.80 0.41 7.86
N LEU A 204 13.37 -0.63 7.15
CA LEU A 204 12.44 -1.64 7.66
C LEU A 204 13.15 -2.82 8.32
N GLU A 205 14.48 -2.87 8.29
CA GLU A 205 15.29 -3.99 8.77
C GLU A 205 14.88 -5.33 8.13
N LEU A 206 14.57 -5.29 6.83
CA LEU A 206 14.18 -6.45 6.04
C LEU A 206 15.32 -6.89 5.11
N SER A 207 15.27 -8.15 4.69
CA SER A 207 16.12 -8.72 3.63
C SER A 207 15.33 -8.85 2.32
N GLU A 208 16.03 -8.97 1.19
CA GLU A 208 15.40 -9.19 -0.12
C GLU A 208 14.48 -10.43 -0.16
N LYS A 209 14.78 -11.46 0.64
CA LYS A 209 13.93 -12.67 0.74
C LYS A 209 12.52 -12.41 1.26
N GLN A 210 12.32 -11.27 1.91
CA GLN A 210 11.05 -10.85 2.49
C GLN A 210 10.28 -9.88 1.60
N VAL A 211 10.78 -9.65 0.37
CA VAL A 211 10.15 -8.79 -0.63
C VAL A 211 9.34 -9.63 -1.62
N PHE A 212 8.09 -9.24 -1.85
CA PHE A 212 7.17 -9.93 -2.75
C PHE A 212 6.56 -8.93 -3.72
N VAL A 213 6.74 -9.17 -5.02
CA VAL A 213 6.13 -8.36 -6.07
C VAL A 213 4.89 -9.07 -6.60
N GLU A 214 3.76 -8.39 -6.59
CA GLU A 214 2.45 -8.93 -6.91
C GLU A 214 1.77 -8.04 -7.96
N LYS A 215 1.10 -8.65 -8.93
CA LYS A 215 0.35 -7.93 -9.97
C LYS A 215 -1.11 -7.69 -9.60
N THR A 216 -1.58 -8.37 -8.55
CA THR A 216 -2.91 -8.16 -7.98
C THR A 216 -2.89 -6.96 -7.03
N PRO A 217 -4.06 -6.40 -6.65
CA PRO A 217 -4.14 -5.49 -5.51
C PRO A 217 -3.49 -6.09 -4.27
N LEU A 218 -2.72 -5.28 -3.52
CA LEU A 218 -1.92 -5.74 -2.37
C LEU A 218 -2.78 -6.19 -1.18
N ASP A 219 -4.04 -5.82 -1.17
CA ASP A 219 -5.05 -6.29 -0.24
C ASP A 219 -6.34 -6.60 -0.99
N MET A 220 -6.86 -7.80 -0.80
CA MET A 220 -8.03 -8.30 -1.51
C MET A 220 -9.36 -8.02 -0.77
N SER A 221 -9.34 -7.39 0.40
CA SER A 221 -10.55 -7.14 1.19
C SER A 221 -11.59 -6.26 0.48
N TYR A 222 -11.17 -5.44 -0.49
CA TYR A 222 -12.05 -4.60 -1.29
C TYR A 222 -13.15 -5.39 -2.04
N VAL A 223 -12.91 -6.67 -2.33
CA VAL A 223 -13.89 -7.50 -3.06
C VAL A 223 -15.20 -7.63 -2.32
N PHE A 224 -15.18 -7.56 -0.98
CA PHE A 224 -16.42 -7.58 -0.18
C PHE A 224 -17.30 -6.36 -0.47
N ALA A 225 -16.71 -5.17 -0.66
CA ALA A 225 -17.46 -3.97 -1.01
C ALA A 225 -18.08 -4.06 -2.40
N VAL A 226 -17.39 -4.68 -3.36
CA VAL A 226 -17.92 -4.89 -4.72
C VAL A 226 -19.03 -5.97 -4.74
N CYS A 227 -18.83 -7.07 -4.00
CA CYS A 227 -19.81 -8.17 -3.94
C CYS A 227 -21.11 -7.75 -3.26
N LEU A 228 -21.08 -6.91 -2.23
CA LEU A 228 -22.28 -6.46 -1.51
C LEU A 228 -23.24 -5.66 -2.42
N LEU A 229 -22.73 -4.95 -3.42
CA LEU A 229 -23.58 -4.20 -4.36
C LEU A 229 -24.32 -5.12 -5.36
N TYR A 230 -23.80 -6.31 -5.61
CA TYR A 230 -24.46 -7.25 -6.52
C TYR A 230 -25.62 -8.02 -5.85
N THR A 231 -25.65 -8.04 -4.51
CA THR A 231 -26.64 -8.77 -3.71
C THR A 231 -27.74 -7.87 -3.14
N SER A 232 -27.69 -6.58 -3.34
CA SER A 232 -28.70 -5.58 -2.98
C SER A 232 -29.48 -5.13 -4.21
#